data_024297e6a268092fb6958280e924fc8a
#
_entry.id   024297e6a268092fb6958280e924fc8a
#
_cell.length_a   1.000
_cell.length_b   1.000
_cell.length_c   1.000
_cell.angle_alpha   90.00
_cell.angle_beta   90.00
_cell.angle_gamma   90.00
#
_symmetry.space_group_name_H-M   'P 1'
#
loop_
_entity.id
_entity.type
_entity.pdbx_description
1 polymer ?
#
loop_
_entity_poly.entity_id
_entity_poly.type
_entity_poly.pdbx_seq_one_letter_code
_entity_poly.pdbx_strand_id
1 'polypeptide(L)'
;MRNAGWVAVLTLLAGLLVPATAGALEGVNDWSCHPSAAHPKPVILVHGTGENKDYTWRVLGSQLAEHGYCVFSLTYGVPPKVPVVDQVVGGMNRIESSAVELKSFVDKVLLATNTRKTDVVGHSQGTIVPTYYAKFLDGRGKIDAYVSLAPLWDGTNPLGLANVMHVLRLLGLSSAVPYLFNDCVACPQLLTGSSFLDKVSRGGIFLPEITYTNIVTKYDTVVWPYTSGLGFGPNVTNVVLQDTCRADKVNHVGLLFDPNALGHVVNALDPAHAKQVPCVPAGPLGPGTAAGAGTVGRNG
;
A
#
# COMPACT_ATOMS: atom_id res chain seq x y z
N MET A 1 -28.64 21.01 16.09
CA MET A 1 -27.29 21.03 16.66
C MET A 1 -26.45 20.12 15.77
N ARG A 2 -25.66 20.68 14.87
CA ARG A 2 -24.97 19.94 13.79
C ARG A 2 -23.60 19.46 14.27
N ASN A 3 -23.35 18.18 14.04
CA ASN A 3 -22.25 17.37 14.54
C ASN A 3 -20.87 17.90 14.14
N ALA A 4 -20.14 18.46 15.10
CA ALA A 4 -18.77 18.95 14.95
C ALA A 4 -17.68 17.88 15.20
N GLY A 5 -18.06 16.59 15.32
CA GLY A 5 -17.13 15.52 15.76
C GLY A 5 -16.43 14.74 14.66
N TRP A 6 -16.83 14.86 13.40
CA TRP A 6 -16.37 13.97 12.32
C TRP A 6 -15.35 14.59 11.35
N VAL A 7 -15.08 15.87 11.49
CA VAL A 7 -14.13 16.59 10.60
C VAL A 7 -12.67 16.26 10.93
N ALA A 8 -12.37 15.77 12.14
CA ALA A 8 -10.98 15.61 12.59
C ALA A 8 -10.22 14.43 11.99
N VAL A 9 -10.89 13.38 11.49
CA VAL A 9 -10.21 12.20 10.91
C VAL A 9 -9.91 12.41 9.42
N LEU A 10 -10.72 13.20 8.72
CA LEU A 10 -10.50 13.52 7.30
C LEU A 10 -9.52 14.69 7.10
N THR A 11 -9.33 15.58 8.08
CA THR A 11 -8.43 16.74 7.97
C THR A 11 -6.95 16.37 8.03
N LEU A 12 -6.57 15.20 8.50
CA LEU A 12 -5.18 14.73 8.47
C LEU A 12 -4.71 14.29 7.08
N LEU A 13 -5.62 14.02 6.15
CA LEU A 13 -5.31 13.71 4.75
C LEU A 13 -5.30 14.96 3.84
N ALA A 14 -5.89 16.07 4.28
CA ALA A 14 -6.03 17.29 3.47
C ALA A 14 -4.81 18.23 3.52
N GLY A 15 -3.78 17.92 4.29
CA GLY A 15 -2.64 18.82 4.56
C GLY A 15 -1.55 18.88 3.49
N LEU A 16 -1.65 18.18 2.36
CA LEU A 16 -0.60 18.11 1.32
C LEU A 16 -1.13 18.36 -0.11
N LEU A 17 -2.10 19.23 -0.28
CA LEU A 17 -2.43 19.75 -1.60
C LEU A 17 -1.38 20.78 -2.02
N VAL A 18 -0.17 20.32 -2.37
CA VAL A 18 0.70 21.05 -3.29
C VAL A 18 0.18 20.72 -4.69
N PRO A 19 -0.23 21.68 -5.52
CA PRO A 19 -0.52 21.44 -6.92
C PRO A 19 0.81 21.17 -7.63
N ALA A 20 1.31 19.95 -7.57
CA ALA A 20 2.29 19.49 -8.52
C ALA A 20 1.52 19.24 -9.82
N THR A 21 1.85 19.94 -10.88
CA THR A 21 1.58 19.45 -12.24
C THR A 21 2.07 18.00 -12.27
N ALA A 22 1.15 17.07 -12.40
CA ALA A 22 1.48 15.65 -12.43
C ALA A 22 2.23 15.37 -13.74
N GLY A 23 3.53 15.60 -13.73
CA GLY A 23 4.43 15.06 -14.74
C GLY A 23 4.42 13.54 -14.59
N ALA A 24 4.39 12.83 -15.71
CA ALA A 24 4.56 11.39 -15.69
C ALA A 24 5.86 11.06 -14.90
N LEU A 25 5.80 10.04 -14.03
CA LEU A 25 6.98 9.58 -13.29
C LEU A 25 8.02 9.08 -14.29
N GLU A 26 9.24 9.58 -14.20
CA GLU A 26 10.31 9.23 -15.12
C GLU A 26 10.59 7.72 -15.06
N GLY A 27 10.59 7.07 -16.23
CA GLY A 27 10.82 5.63 -16.37
C GLY A 27 9.69 4.72 -15.88
N VAL A 28 8.59 5.27 -15.33
CA VAL A 28 7.41 4.50 -14.92
C VAL A 28 6.37 4.49 -16.05
N ASN A 29 5.76 3.32 -16.30
CA ASN A 29 4.82 3.12 -17.41
C ASN A 29 5.44 3.36 -18.81
N ASP A 30 6.71 3.09 -18.95
CA ASP A 30 7.33 2.97 -20.28
C ASP A 30 6.93 1.62 -20.90
N TRP A 31 5.96 1.67 -21.80
CA TRP A 31 5.43 0.48 -22.48
C TRP A 31 6.39 -0.11 -23.53
N SER A 32 7.49 0.56 -23.81
CA SER A 32 8.59 0.06 -24.64
C SER A 32 9.69 -0.63 -23.82
N CYS A 33 9.59 -0.62 -22.49
CA CYS A 33 10.58 -1.23 -21.62
C CYS A 33 10.61 -2.76 -21.79
N HIS A 34 11.82 -3.29 -21.95
CA HIS A 34 12.08 -4.72 -22.01
C HIS A 34 12.88 -5.16 -20.80
N PRO A 35 12.38 -6.11 -19.97
CA PRO A 35 13.11 -6.65 -18.84
C PRO A 35 14.49 -7.19 -19.26
N SER A 36 15.51 -6.86 -18.46
CA SER A 36 16.89 -7.27 -18.68
C SER A 36 17.19 -8.63 -18.04
N ALA A 37 18.36 -9.19 -18.33
CA ALA A 37 18.83 -10.39 -17.64
C ALA A 37 19.05 -10.17 -16.13
N ALA A 38 19.38 -8.96 -15.71
CA ALA A 38 19.54 -8.60 -14.30
C ALA A 38 18.18 -8.46 -13.60
N HIS A 39 17.18 -7.92 -14.30
CA HIS A 39 15.81 -7.75 -13.80
C HIS A 39 14.81 -8.36 -14.79
N PRO A 40 14.64 -9.70 -14.75
CA PRO A 40 13.93 -10.43 -15.82
C PRO A 40 12.40 -10.31 -15.73
N LYS A 41 11.87 -9.62 -14.73
CA LYS A 41 10.44 -9.44 -14.50
C LYS A 41 10.09 -7.96 -14.36
N PRO A 42 8.96 -7.50 -14.91
CA PRO A 42 8.45 -6.17 -14.61
C PRO A 42 7.98 -6.08 -13.15
N VAL A 43 7.99 -4.88 -12.59
CA VAL A 43 7.46 -4.58 -11.26
C VAL A 43 6.17 -3.79 -11.40
N ILE A 44 5.10 -4.26 -10.76
CA ILE A 44 3.82 -3.55 -10.72
C ILE A 44 3.62 -2.96 -9.33
N LEU A 45 3.36 -1.65 -9.28
CA LEU A 45 3.16 -0.87 -8.07
C LEU A 45 1.67 -0.61 -7.85
N VAL A 46 1.15 -0.98 -6.66
CA VAL A 46 -0.28 -0.94 -6.34
C VAL A 46 -0.51 -0.09 -5.10
N HIS A 47 -1.11 1.09 -5.26
CA HIS A 47 -1.30 2.10 -4.22
C HIS A 47 -2.38 1.74 -3.18
N GLY A 48 -2.49 2.51 -2.11
CA GLY A 48 -3.46 2.35 -1.02
C GLY A 48 -4.80 3.07 -1.26
N THR A 49 -5.64 3.07 -0.22
CA THR A 49 -6.93 3.79 -0.19
C THR A 49 -6.71 5.30 -0.21
N GLY A 50 -7.41 6.01 -1.06
CA GLY A 50 -7.31 7.47 -1.17
C GLY A 50 -6.04 7.96 -1.85
N GLU A 51 -5.26 7.08 -2.42
CA GLU A 51 -3.99 7.34 -3.09
C GLU A 51 -4.13 7.27 -4.62
N ASN A 52 -3.03 7.49 -5.33
CA ASN A 52 -2.92 7.31 -6.78
C ASN A 52 -1.50 6.89 -7.20
N LYS A 53 -1.36 6.46 -8.44
CA LYS A 53 -0.09 5.97 -8.98
C LYS A 53 1.04 7.00 -8.97
N ASP A 54 0.72 8.28 -9.16
CA ASP A 54 1.74 9.33 -9.37
C ASP A 54 2.32 9.84 -8.05
N TYR A 55 1.46 10.03 -7.03
CA TYR A 55 1.90 10.46 -5.71
C TYR A 55 2.59 9.35 -4.93
N THR A 56 1.95 8.18 -4.85
CA THR A 56 2.40 7.08 -4.00
C THR A 56 3.78 6.58 -4.41
N TRP A 57 4.03 6.49 -5.70
CA TRP A 57 5.21 5.83 -6.23
C TRP A 57 6.29 6.77 -6.76
N ARG A 58 6.16 8.07 -6.49
CA ARG A 58 7.10 9.08 -7.03
C ARG A 58 8.55 8.88 -6.61
N VAL A 59 8.82 8.29 -5.45
CA VAL A 59 10.19 7.98 -5.00
C VAL A 59 10.59 6.58 -5.44
N LEU A 60 9.87 5.56 -4.97
CA LEU A 60 10.21 4.17 -5.27
C LEU A 60 10.14 3.85 -6.77
N GLY A 61 9.12 4.35 -7.48
CA GLY A 61 8.94 4.07 -8.90
C GLY A 61 10.11 4.57 -9.73
N SER A 62 10.53 5.82 -9.52
CA SER A 62 11.69 6.39 -10.23
C SER A 62 12.99 5.70 -9.84
N GLN A 63 13.20 5.40 -8.55
CA GLN A 63 14.38 4.66 -8.11
C GLN A 63 14.48 3.26 -8.74
N LEU A 64 13.41 2.51 -8.81
CA LEU A 64 13.41 1.20 -9.46
C LEU A 64 13.69 1.32 -10.96
N ALA A 65 13.11 2.32 -11.64
CA ALA A 65 13.37 2.57 -13.05
C ALA A 65 14.85 2.95 -13.30
N GLU A 66 15.42 3.81 -12.47
CA GLU A 66 16.85 4.16 -12.50
C GLU A 66 17.77 2.95 -12.28
N HIS A 67 17.31 1.96 -11.51
CA HIS A 67 18.03 0.69 -11.31
C HIS A 67 17.79 -0.31 -12.46
N GLY A 68 17.08 0.06 -13.51
CA GLY A 68 16.89 -0.76 -14.70
C GLY A 68 15.72 -1.74 -14.63
N TYR A 69 14.81 -1.59 -13.69
CA TYR A 69 13.55 -2.33 -13.68
C TYR A 69 12.55 -1.75 -14.69
N CYS A 70 11.78 -2.60 -15.34
CA CYS A 70 10.57 -2.18 -16.03
C CYS A 70 9.45 -1.98 -15.00
N VAL A 71 9.12 -0.73 -14.71
CA VAL A 71 8.19 -0.36 -13.63
C VAL A 71 6.85 0.12 -14.20
N PHE A 72 5.77 -0.44 -13.67
CA PHE A 72 4.42 -0.07 -14.07
C PHE A 72 3.55 0.22 -12.85
N SER A 73 2.67 1.21 -12.98
CA SER A 73 1.72 1.59 -11.92
C SER A 73 0.38 2.00 -12.50
N LEU A 74 -0.69 1.75 -11.76
CA LEU A 74 -2.05 2.13 -12.14
C LEU A 74 -2.72 2.90 -11.01
N THR A 75 -3.66 3.80 -11.35
CA THR A 75 -4.68 4.27 -10.42
C THR A 75 -5.93 3.41 -10.64
N TYR A 76 -6.42 2.78 -9.59
CA TYR A 76 -7.57 1.88 -9.61
C TYR A 76 -8.63 2.32 -8.61
N GLY A 77 -9.84 1.81 -8.76
CA GLY A 77 -10.91 2.02 -7.78
C GLY A 77 -11.33 3.49 -7.66
N VAL A 78 -11.30 4.24 -8.76
CA VAL A 78 -11.69 5.66 -8.82
C VAL A 78 -13.22 5.78 -8.69
N PRO A 79 -13.76 6.65 -7.82
CA PRO A 79 -15.20 6.84 -7.66
C PRO A 79 -15.84 7.44 -8.92
N PRO A 80 -17.02 6.95 -9.37
CA PRO A 80 -17.61 7.36 -10.64
C PRO A 80 -18.20 8.78 -10.68
N LYS A 81 -18.08 9.60 -9.64
CA LYS A 81 -18.80 10.87 -9.49
C LYS A 81 -17.94 12.13 -9.29
N VAL A 82 -16.65 12.06 -9.54
CA VAL A 82 -15.76 13.21 -9.28
C VAL A 82 -14.99 13.59 -10.56
N PRO A 83 -15.59 14.39 -11.49
CA PRO A 83 -15.07 14.56 -12.86
C PRO A 83 -13.69 15.23 -12.98
N VAL A 84 -13.21 15.95 -11.99
CA VAL A 84 -11.92 16.68 -12.04
C VAL A 84 -10.87 16.07 -11.09
N VAL A 85 -11.32 15.24 -10.15
CA VAL A 85 -10.50 14.61 -9.11
C VAL A 85 -10.26 13.13 -9.42
N ASP A 86 -10.84 12.63 -10.50
CA ASP A 86 -10.90 11.20 -10.86
C ASP A 86 -9.55 10.49 -10.97
N GLN A 87 -8.46 11.24 -11.17
CA GLN A 87 -7.11 10.68 -11.21
C GLN A 87 -6.32 10.94 -9.91
N VAL A 88 -6.87 11.69 -8.98
CA VAL A 88 -6.18 12.11 -7.75
C VAL A 88 -6.46 11.17 -6.58
N VAL A 89 -7.62 10.51 -6.56
CA VAL A 89 -8.07 9.67 -5.46
C VAL A 89 -8.57 8.33 -5.97
N GLY A 90 -7.79 7.29 -5.78
CA GLY A 90 -8.13 5.91 -6.11
C GLY A 90 -8.35 5.03 -4.88
N GLY A 91 -8.54 3.73 -5.09
CA GLY A 91 -8.72 2.74 -4.02
C GLY A 91 -10.03 2.89 -3.22
N MET A 92 -11.04 3.58 -3.76
CA MET A 92 -12.29 3.88 -3.06
C MET A 92 -13.40 2.88 -3.38
N ASN A 93 -13.34 2.23 -4.55
CA ASN A 93 -14.33 1.24 -4.97
C ASN A 93 -14.12 -0.11 -4.28
N ARG A 94 -15.10 -1.01 -4.44
CA ARG A 94 -15.00 -2.40 -3.92
C ARG A 94 -13.68 -3.03 -4.36
N ILE A 95 -13.03 -3.73 -3.44
CA ILE A 95 -11.73 -4.38 -3.70
C ILE A 95 -11.85 -5.43 -4.81
N GLU A 96 -12.98 -6.13 -4.91
CA GLU A 96 -13.22 -7.09 -5.98
C GLU A 96 -13.18 -6.44 -7.37
N SER A 97 -13.79 -5.26 -7.52
CA SER A 97 -13.77 -4.50 -8.78
C SER A 97 -12.36 -3.97 -9.08
N SER A 98 -11.68 -3.44 -8.08
CA SER A 98 -10.30 -2.99 -8.17
C SER A 98 -9.33 -4.11 -8.58
N ALA A 99 -9.58 -5.34 -8.10
CA ALA A 99 -8.79 -6.50 -8.50
C ALA A 99 -9.02 -6.93 -9.96
N VAL A 100 -10.21 -6.67 -10.53
CA VAL A 100 -10.47 -6.86 -11.97
C VAL A 100 -9.72 -5.81 -12.80
N GLU A 101 -9.68 -4.56 -12.35
CA GLU A 101 -8.87 -3.52 -12.99
C GLU A 101 -7.37 -3.90 -12.96
N LEU A 102 -6.86 -4.35 -11.80
CA LEU A 102 -5.50 -4.83 -11.66
C LEU A 102 -5.21 -6.02 -12.58
N LYS A 103 -6.13 -7.00 -12.66
CA LYS A 103 -5.98 -8.14 -13.58
C LYS A 103 -5.76 -7.68 -15.01
N SER A 104 -6.60 -6.78 -15.50
CA SER A 104 -6.48 -6.25 -16.87
C SER A 104 -5.16 -5.51 -17.08
N PHE A 105 -4.69 -4.78 -16.06
CA PHE A 105 -3.42 -4.09 -16.09
C PHE A 105 -2.23 -5.06 -16.09
N VAL A 106 -2.24 -6.09 -15.24
CA VAL A 106 -1.21 -7.15 -15.20
C VAL A 106 -1.13 -7.84 -16.57
N ASP A 107 -2.28 -8.24 -17.14
CA ASP A 107 -2.31 -8.91 -18.44
C ASP A 107 -1.69 -8.03 -19.54
N LYS A 108 -1.96 -6.72 -19.53
CA LYS A 108 -1.36 -5.75 -20.44
C LYS A 108 0.16 -5.63 -20.25
N VAL A 109 0.65 -5.54 -18.98
CA VAL A 109 2.07 -5.46 -18.67
C VAL A 109 2.81 -6.72 -19.14
N LEU A 110 2.31 -7.91 -18.81
CA LEU A 110 2.94 -9.16 -19.20
C LEU A 110 3.02 -9.31 -20.73
N LEU A 111 1.98 -8.87 -21.45
CA LEU A 111 2.00 -8.84 -22.92
C LEU A 111 3.04 -7.87 -23.47
N ALA A 112 3.07 -6.63 -22.95
CA ALA A 112 4.00 -5.60 -23.43
C ALA A 112 5.46 -5.95 -23.16
N THR A 113 5.75 -6.56 -22.01
CA THR A 113 7.10 -6.97 -21.61
C THR A 113 7.52 -8.36 -22.10
N ASN A 114 6.60 -9.09 -22.75
CA ASN A 114 6.81 -10.48 -23.17
C ASN A 114 7.27 -11.39 -22.01
N THR A 115 6.71 -11.20 -20.82
CA THR A 115 7.02 -12.00 -19.62
C THR A 115 5.80 -12.83 -19.18
N ARG A 116 6.04 -13.86 -18.37
CA ARG A 116 4.98 -14.70 -17.80
C ARG A 116 4.63 -14.36 -16.37
N LYS A 117 5.55 -13.69 -15.66
CA LYS A 117 5.40 -13.29 -14.27
C LYS A 117 5.83 -11.84 -14.07
N THR A 118 5.29 -11.23 -13.05
CA THR A 118 5.65 -9.91 -12.55
C THR A 118 5.98 -9.99 -11.07
N ASP A 119 6.76 -9.03 -10.58
CA ASP A 119 6.86 -8.76 -9.16
C ASP A 119 5.86 -7.66 -8.80
N VAL A 120 5.33 -7.69 -7.58
CA VAL A 120 4.32 -6.74 -7.11
C VAL A 120 4.83 -6.03 -5.86
N VAL A 121 4.70 -4.71 -5.82
CA VAL A 121 4.87 -3.92 -4.60
C VAL A 121 3.54 -3.24 -4.29
N GLY A 122 2.99 -3.52 -3.12
CA GLY A 122 1.73 -2.93 -2.66
C GLY A 122 1.90 -2.08 -1.41
N HIS A 123 1.08 -1.03 -1.27
CA HIS A 123 0.97 -0.25 -0.05
C HIS A 123 -0.43 -0.32 0.52
N SER A 124 -0.56 -0.58 1.85
CA SER A 124 -1.86 -0.54 2.52
C SER A 124 -2.90 -1.43 1.81
N GLN A 125 -4.07 -0.92 1.40
CA GLN A 125 -5.06 -1.65 0.59
C GLN A 125 -4.43 -2.29 -0.65
N GLY A 126 -3.40 -1.66 -1.25
CA GLY A 126 -2.67 -2.20 -2.40
C GLY A 126 -1.96 -3.53 -2.12
N THR A 127 -1.98 -4.01 -0.88
CA THR A 127 -1.54 -5.37 -0.52
C THR A 127 -2.70 -6.38 -0.55
N ILE A 128 -3.94 -5.94 -0.44
CA ILE A 128 -5.13 -6.81 -0.46
C ILE A 128 -5.67 -7.01 -1.87
N VAL A 129 -5.61 -5.98 -2.71
CA VAL A 129 -6.09 -6.04 -4.11
C VAL A 129 -5.34 -7.10 -4.93
N PRO A 130 -4.00 -7.18 -4.93
CA PRO A 130 -3.28 -8.26 -5.61
C PRO A 130 -3.49 -9.63 -4.96
N THR A 131 -3.73 -9.69 -3.64
CA THR A 131 -4.08 -10.95 -2.98
C THR A 131 -5.42 -11.48 -3.47
N TYR A 132 -6.43 -10.62 -3.60
CA TYR A 132 -7.70 -11.02 -4.20
C TYR A 132 -7.53 -11.47 -5.66
N TYR A 133 -6.76 -10.73 -6.46
CA TYR A 133 -6.42 -11.10 -7.83
C TYR A 133 -5.75 -12.48 -7.89
N ALA A 134 -4.72 -12.71 -7.07
CA ALA A 134 -4.00 -13.98 -7.06
C ALA A 134 -4.90 -15.16 -6.70
N LYS A 135 -5.80 -15.00 -5.72
CA LYS A 135 -6.64 -16.09 -5.18
C LYS A 135 -7.89 -16.37 -6.01
N PHE A 136 -8.47 -15.36 -6.66
CA PHE A 136 -9.84 -15.47 -7.23
C PHE A 136 -9.94 -15.11 -8.70
N LEU A 137 -8.87 -14.57 -9.33
CA LEU A 137 -8.90 -14.07 -10.71
C LEU A 137 -7.74 -14.60 -11.58
N ASP A 138 -7.27 -15.82 -11.29
CA ASP A 138 -6.18 -16.52 -11.99
C ASP A 138 -4.80 -15.80 -11.94
N GLY A 139 -4.57 -14.99 -10.92
CA GLY A 139 -3.30 -14.29 -10.74
C GLY A 139 -2.19 -15.12 -10.10
N ARG A 140 -2.50 -16.27 -9.50
CA ARG A 140 -1.60 -17.12 -8.72
C ARG A 140 -0.27 -17.42 -9.42
N GLY A 141 -0.32 -17.80 -10.70
CA GLY A 141 0.86 -18.14 -11.51
C GLY A 141 1.56 -16.93 -12.15
N LYS A 142 1.05 -15.71 -11.95
CA LYS A 142 1.54 -14.49 -12.61
C LYS A 142 2.35 -13.58 -11.69
N ILE A 143 2.33 -13.80 -10.37
CA ILE A 143 3.13 -13.07 -9.38
C ILE A 143 4.26 -13.98 -8.91
N ASP A 144 5.48 -13.42 -8.79
CA ASP A 144 6.67 -14.12 -8.29
C ASP A 144 7.07 -13.61 -6.91
N ALA A 145 7.55 -12.37 -6.82
CA ALA A 145 7.79 -11.71 -5.55
C ALA A 145 6.65 -10.72 -5.23
N TYR A 146 6.24 -10.71 -3.97
CA TYR A 146 5.20 -9.83 -3.49
C TYR A 146 5.68 -9.08 -2.25
N VAL A 147 6.04 -7.81 -2.44
CA VAL A 147 6.52 -6.94 -1.38
C VAL A 147 5.38 -6.04 -0.90
N SER A 148 5.16 -6.01 0.40
CA SER A 148 4.01 -5.35 1.01
C SER A 148 4.48 -4.31 2.02
N LEU A 149 4.18 -3.03 1.76
CA LEU A 149 4.39 -1.91 2.67
C LEU A 149 3.11 -1.67 3.48
N ALA A 150 3.21 -1.70 4.80
CA ALA A 150 2.08 -1.59 5.72
C ALA A 150 0.89 -2.50 5.33
N PRO A 151 1.09 -3.80 5.12
CA PRO A 151 -0.01 -4.70 4.82
C PRO A 151 -0.98 -4.83 6.01
N LEU A 152 -2.20 -5.26 5.71
CA LEU A 152 -3.27 -5.41 6.69
C LEU A 152 -3.98 -6.77 6.51
N TRP A 153 -3.23 -7.86 6.67
CA TRP A 153 -3.71 -9.21 6.42
C TRP A 153 -4.90 -9.61 7.29
N ASP A 154 -4.90 -9.17 8.58
CA ASP A 154 -6.00 -9.34 9.52
C ASP A 154 -6.90 -8.09 9.62
N GLY A 155 -6.75 -7.17 8.67
CA GLY A 155 -7.47 -5.90 8.64
C GLY A 155 -6.90 -4.85 9.59
N THR A 156 -7.68 -3.81 9.82
CA THR A 156 -7.35 -2.73 10.76
C THR A 156 -8.53 -2.40 11.66
N ASN A 157 -8.26 -1.95 12.88
CA ASN A 157 -9.30 -1.54 13.83
C ASN A 157 -8.97 -0.16 14.45
N PRO A 158 -8.82 0.89 13.65
CA PRO A 158 -8.52 2.22 14.14
C PRO A 158 -9.66 2.70 15.06
N LEU A 159 -9.30 3.19 16.26
CA LEU A 159 -10.25 3.72 17.24
C LEU A 159 -11.42 2.75 17.61
N GLY A 160 -11.24 1.45 17.45
CA GLY A 160 -12.26 0.45 17.73
C GLY A 160 -13.40 0.40 16.70
N LEU A 161 -13.21 0.98 15.52
CA LEU A 161 -14.25 1.07 14.49
C LEU A 161 -14.74 -0.31 14.02
N ALA A 162 -13.87 -1.32 13.96
CA ALA A 162 -14.28 -2.68 13.65
C ALA A 162 -15.28 -3.24 14.68
N ASN A 163 -15.15 -2.89 15.96
CA ASN A 163 -16.07 -3.31 17.00
C ASN A 163 -17.46 -2.68 16.81
N VAL A 164 -17.50 -1.38 16.45
CA VAL A 164 -18.75 -0.69 16.10
C VAL A 164 -19.43 -1.37 14.92
N MET A 165 -18.66 -1.72 13.89
CA MET A 165 -19.18 -2.42 12.71
C MET A 165 -19.70 -3.80 13.04
N HIS A 166 -19.04 -4.52 13.94
CA HIS A 166 -19.49 -5.82 14.41
C HIS A 166 -20.84 -5.72 15.14
N VAL A 167 -21.00 -4.75 16.04
CA VAL A 167 -22.27 -4.49 16.75
C VAL A 167 -23.39 -4.12 15.77
N LEU A 168 -23.15 -3.24 14.81
CA LEU A 168 -24.15 -2.88 13.78
C LEU A 168 -24.61 -4.10 12.98
N ARG A 169 -23.68 -5.02 12.67
CA ARG A 169 -24.00 -6.27 11.97
C ARG A 169 -24.87 -7.19 12.82
N LEU A 170 -24.54 -7.36 14.11
CA LEU A 170 -25.35 -8.17 15.04
C LEU A 170 -26.77 -7.62 15.23
N LEU A 171 -26.94 -6.30 15.18
CA LEU A 171 -28.23 -5.62 15.28
C LEU A 171 -29.01 -5.60 13.96
N GLY A 172 -28.50 -6.19 12.88
CA GLY A 172 -29.13 -6.15 11.56
C GLY A 172 -29.05 -4.79 10.86
N LEU A 173 -28.23 -3.84 11.37
CA LEU A 173 -28.09 -2.48 10.87
C LEU A 173 -26.96 -2.31 9.85
N SER A 174 -26.59 -3.36 9.14
CA SER A 174 -25.52 -3.33 8.14
C SER A 174 -25.77 -2.30 7.02
N SER A 175 -27.01 -1.94 6.74
CA SER A 175 -27.38 -0.88 5.80
C SER A 175 -26.93 0.52 6.21
N ALA A 176 -26.61 0.73 7.50
CA ALA A 176 -26.07 2.00 8.00
C ALA A 176 -24.57 2.20 7.69
N VAL A 177 -23.87 1.11 7.35
CA VAL A 177 -22.41 1.11 7.11
C VAL A 177 -21.97 2.10 6.02
N PRO A 178 -22.61 2.16 4.85
CA PRO A 178 -22.22 3.10 3.79
C PRO A 178 -22.26 4.56 4.26
N TYR A 179 -23.19 4.91 5.15
CA TYR A 179 -23.29 6.28 5.68
C TYR A 179 -22.15 6.67 6.62
N LEU A 180 -21.43 5.68 7.19
CA LEU A 180 -20.27 5.92 8.05
C LEU A 180 -18.99 6.17 7.24
N PHE A 181 -18.92 5.65 6.02
CA PHE A 181 -17.71 5.72 5.18
C PHE A 181 -17.84 6.63 3.96
N ASN A 182 -18.98 7.36 3.83
CA ASN A 182 -19.29 8.19 2.68
C ASN A 182 -18.99 7.44 1.35
N ASP A 183 -18.09 7.98 0.51
CA ASP A 183 -17.80 7.42 -0.82
C ASP A 183 -16.75 6.28 -0.80
N CYS A 184 -16.20 5.90 0.36
CA CYS A 184 -15.23 4.80 0.44
C CYS A 184 -15.91 3.45 0.61
N VAL A 185 -16.21 2.78 -0.50
CA VAL A 185 -16.85 1.44 -0.47
C VAL A 185 -15.84 0.35 -0.06
N ALA A 186 -14.56 0.55 -0.30
CA ALA A 186 -13.49 -0.36 0.11
C ALA A 186 -13.23 -0.32 1.63
N CYS A 187 -13.41 0.84 2.30
CA CYS A 187 -13.02 1.03 3.69
C CYS A 187 -13.61 0.00 4.66
N PRO A 188 -14.92 -0.32 4.64
CA PRO A 188 -15.46 -1.35 5.51
C PRO A 188 -14.94 -2.76 5.19
N GLN A 189 -14.44 -3.02 3.98
CA GLN A 189 -13.85 -4.30 3.61
C GLN A 189 -12.51 -4.53 4.30
N LEU A 190 -11.79 -3.46 4.66
CA LEU A 190 -10.46 -3.50 5.27
C LEU A 190 -10.49 -3.58 6.81
N LEU A 191 -11.67 -3.48 7.43
CA LEU A 191 -11.79 -3.60 8.87
C LEU A 191 -11.63 -5.04 9.35
N THR A 192 -10.95 -5.22 10.47
CA THR A 192 -10.80 -6.52 11.15
C THR A 192 -12.15 -7.20 11.31
N GLY A 193 -12.22 -8.49 10.95
CA GLY A 193 -13.47 -9.28 11.02
C GLY A 193 -14.50 -8.91 9.96
N SER A 194 -14.12 -8.21 8.89
CA SER A 194 -15.02 -8.01 7.74
C SER A 194 -15.24 -9.34 7.02
N SER A 195 -16.45 -9.54 6.48
CA SER A 195 -16.77 -10.74 5.69
C SER A 195 -15.91 -10.85 4.43
N PHE A 196 -15.39 -9.75 3.93
CA PHE A 196 -14.47 -9.71 2.81
C PHE A 196 -13.11 -10.31 3.21
N LEU A 197 -12.49 -9.86 4.31
CA LEU A 197 -11.23 -10.43 4.81
C LEU A 197 -11.39 -11.89 5.22
N ASP A 198 -12.51 -12.26 5.86
CA ASP A 198 -12.84 -13.66 6.15
C ASP A 198 -12.84 -14.52 4.87
N LYS A 199 -13.37 -13.99 3.75
CA LYS A 199 -13.33 -14.66 2.46
C LYS A 199 -11.91 -14.79 1.93
N VAL A 200 -11.12 -13.70 1.99
CA VAL A 200 -9.76 -13.65 1.45
C VAL A 200 -8.81 -14.56 2.25
N SER A 201 -8.98 -14.65 3.57
CA SER A 201 -8.11 -15.46 4.44
C SER A 201 -8.39 -16.97 4.36
N ARG A 202 -9.56 -17.39 3.89
CA ARG A 202 -9.89 -18.83 3.77
C ARG A 202 -8.88 -19.58 2.92
N GLY A 203 -8.34 -20.67 3.46
CA GLY A 203 -7.31 -21.46 2.81
C GLY A 203 -5.91 -20.83 2.83
N GLY A 204 -5.70 -19.82 3.67
CA GLY A 204 -4.45 -19.08 3.80
C GLY A 204 -4.35 -17.89 2.84
N ILE A 205 -3.65 -16.86 3.28
CA ILE A 205 -3.38 -15.64 2.49
C ILE A 205 -2.15 -15.84 1.61
N PHE A 206 -1.12 -16.49 2.15
CA PHE A 206 0.17 -16.65 1.51
C PHE A 206 0.18 -17.91 0.64
N LEU A 207 0.18 -17.70 -0.68
CA LEU A 207 0.20 -18.78 -1.66
C LEU A 207 1.62 -19.32 -1.82
N PRO A 208 1.83 -20.64 -1.86
CA PRO A 208 3.17 -21.23 -1.85
C PRO A 208 4.03 -20.89 -3.08
N GLU A 209 3.40 -20.47 -4.18
CA GLU A 209 4.09 -20.13 -5.42
C GLU A 209 4.63 -18.70 -5.45
N ILE A 210 4.33 -17.88 -4.44
CA ILE A 210 4.69 -16.46 -4.35
C ILE A 210 5.61 -16.27 -3.15
N THR A 211 6.70 -15.54 -3.32
CA THR A 211 7.59 -15.13 -2.22
C THR A 211 7.10 -13.79 -1.64
N TYR A 212 6.84 -13.75 -0.34
CA TYR A 212 6.30 -12.57 0.32
C TYR A 212 7.34 -11.88 1.21
N THR A 213 7.38 -10.56 1.14
CA THR A 213 8.10 -9.72 2.11
C THR A 213 7.16 -8.66 2.63
N ASN A 214 6.89 -8.66 3.95
CA ASN A 214 6.04 -7.69 4.63
C ASN A 214 6.92 -6.69 5.37
N ILE A 215 6.75 -5.41 5.09
CA ILE A 215 7.49 -4.31 5.72
C ILE A 215 6.50 -3.49 6.53
N VAL A 216 6.69 -3.45 7.84
CA VAL A 216 5.78 -2.79 8.77
C VAL A 216 6.53 -1.81 9.68
N THR A 217 5.81 -0.83 10.20
CA THR A 217 6.31 0.11 11.20
C THR A 217 5.50 0.02 12.49
N LYS A 218 6.18 0.05 13.63
CA LYS A 218 5.53 0.12 14.97
C LYS A 218 4.79 1.44 15.19
N TYR A 219 5.02 2.44 14.33
CA TYR A 219 4.38 3.75 14.37
C TYR A 219 3.24 3.90 13.35
N ASP A 220 2.74 2.78 12.82
CA ASP A 220 1.59 2.83 11.90
C ASP A 220 0.35 3.41 12.60
N THR A 221 -0.23 4.45 12.00
CA THR A 221 -1.39 5.16 12.53
C THR A 221 -2.69 4.77 11.83
N VAL A 222 -2.61 3.96 10.78
CA VAL A 222 -3.75 3.52 9.95
C VAL A 222 -3.98 2.03 10.10
N VAL A 223 -2.95 1.20 9.93
CA VAL A 223 -3.02 -0.24 10.19
C VAL A 223 -2.73 -0.48 11.67
N TRP A 224 -3.78 -0.68 12.43
CA TRP A 224 -3.68 -0.87 13.88
C TRP A 224 -4.44 -2.13 14.34
N PRO A 225 -3.74 -3.02 15.08
CA PRO A 225 -2.33 -2.99 15.41
C PRO A 225 -1.44 -3.25 14.17
N TYR A 226 -0.22 -2.71 14.13
CA TYR A 226 0.72 -2.91 13.03
C TYR A 226 1.04 -4.40 12.79
N THR A 227 0.90 -5.21 13.81
CA THR A 227 1.10 -6.67 13.76
C THR A 227 0.09 -7.38 12.85
N SER A 228 -1.03 -6.72 12.50
CA SER A 228 -1.96 -7.18 11.46
C SER A 228 -1.28 -7.35 10.10
N GLY A 229 -0.16 -6.67 9.88
CA GLY A 229 0.64 -6.79 8.66
C GLY A 229 1.68 -7.91 8.68
N LEU A 230 1.87 -8.61 9.78
CA LEU A 230 2.81 -9.72 9.85
C LEU A 230 2.21 -11.00 9.26
N GLY A 231 3.02 -11.76 8.56
CA GLY A 231 2.64 -13.03 7.96
C GLY A 231 3.48 -14.19 8.47
N PHE A 232 2.97 -15.41 8.34
CA PHE A 232 3.67 -16.63 8.74
C PHE A 232 3.63 -17.67 7.62
N GLY A 233 4.77 -18.25 7.32
CA GLY A 233 4.91 -19.29 6.31
C GLY A 233 6.37 -19.45 5.85
N PRO A 234 6.70 -20.57 5.16
CA PRO A 234 8.06 -20.83 4.70
C PRO A 234 8.52 -19.87 3.58
N ASN A 235 7.58 -19.22 2.92
CA ASN A 235 7.78 -18.26 1.83
C ASN A 235 7.49 -16.81 2.25
N VAL A 236 7.48 -16.51 3.57
CA VAL A 236 7.13 -15.20 4.13
C VAL A 236 8.28 -14.66 4.97
N THR A 237 8.71 -13.45 4.64
CA THR A 237 9.66 -12.66 5.41
C THR A 237 8.97 -11.44 6.00
N ASN A 238 9.20 -11.14 7.27
CA ASN A 238 8.71 -9.92 7.91
C ASN A 238 9.87 -9.00 8.26
N VAL A 239 9.73 -7.72 7.93
CA VAL A 239 10.63 -6.65 8.31
C VAL A 239 9.86 -5.66 9.18
N VAL A 240 10.21 -5.56 10.46
CA VAL A 240 9.74 -4.51 11.34
C VAL A 240 10.83 -3.45 11.36
N LEU A 241 10.60 -2.27 10.80
CA LEU A 241 11.63 -1.25 10.59
C LEU A 241 12.39 -0.90 11.86
N GLN A 242 11.72 -0.80 12.99
CA GLN A 242 12.35 -0.43 14.25
C GLN A 242 13.21 -1.53 14.89
N ASP A 243 13.14 -2.75 14.36
CA ASP A 243 14.05 -3.83 14.77
C ASP A 243 15.40 -3.72 14.02
N THR A 244 15.41 -3.12 12.83
CA THR A 244 16.60 -2.83 12.03
C THR A 244 17.12 -1.41 12.26
N CYS A 245 16.22 -0.43 12.51
CA CYS A 245 16.57 0.97 12.77
C CYS A 245 15.68 1.58 13.86
N ARG A 246 16.14 1.59 15.10
CA ARG A 246 15.37 2.14 16.24
C ARG A 246 15.10 3.65 16.14
N ALA A 247 15.91 4.37 15.37
CA ALA A 247 15.78 5.81 15.15
C ALA A 247 14.74 6.16 14.07
N ASP A 248 14.24 5.17 13.36
CA ASP A 248 13.19 5.32 12.38
C ASP A 248 11.82 5.38 13.08
N LYS A 249 11.05 6.44 12.81
CA LYS A 249 9.72 6.68 13.38
C LYS A 249 8.67 6.97 12.32
N VAL A 250 8.89 6.48 11.10
CA VAL A 250 7.93 6.69 10.02
C VAL A 250 6.57 6.07 10.37
N ASN A 251 5.51 6.78 9.99
CA ASN A 251 4.15 6.31 10.10
C ASN A 251 3.70 5.59 8.80
N HIS A 252 2.42 5.30 8.69
CA HIS A 252 1.81 4.62 7.54
C HIS A 252 2.17 5.25 6.18
N VAL A 253 2.04 6.56 6.05
CA VAL A 253 2.34 7.29 4.80
C VAL A 253 3.84 7.50 4.63
N GLY A 254 4.55 7.73 5.72
CA GLY A 254 6.00 7.92 5.72
C GLY A 254 6.79 6.76 5.12
N LEU A 255 6.27 5.52 5.23
CA LEU A 255 6.85 4.32 4.61
C LEU A 255 7.12 4.47 3.11
N LEU A 256 6.30 5.24 2.40
CA LEU A 256 6.43 5.46 0.95
C LEU A 256 7.66 6.29 0.55
N PHE A 257 8.25 7.00 1.51
CA PHE A 257 9.34 7.95 1.29
C PHE A 257 10.55 7.65 2.18
N ASP A 258 10.48 6.57 2.94
CA ASP A 258 11.51 6.21 3.89
C ASP A 258 12.61 5.36 3.25
N PRO A 259 13.88 5.81 3.28
CA PRO A 259 14.98 5.06 2.67
C PRO A 259 15.22 3.70 3.32
N ASN A 260 14.87 3.52 4.62
CA ASN A 260 14.99 2.22 5.26
C ASN A 260 13.98 1.24 4.68
N ALA A 261 12.70 1.65 4.57
CA ALA A 261 11.66 0.83 3.95
C ALA A 261 11.96 0.53 2.48
N LEU A 262 12.34 1.55 1.70
CA LEU A 262 12.64 1.40 0.27
C LEU A 262 13.88 0.52 0.02
N GLY A 263 14.90 0.58 0.88
CA GLY A 263 16.04 -0.33 0.83
C GLY A 263 15.64 -1.79 1.03
N HIS A 264 14.71 -2.07 1.94
CA HIS A 264 14.16 -3.41 2.11
C HIS A 264 13.30 -3.87 0.93
N VAL A 265 12.58 -2.97 0.25
CA VAL A 265 11.85 -3.29 -0.99
C VAL A 265 12.83 -3.74 -2.08
N VAL A 266 13.90 -2.98 -2.32
CA VAL A 266 14.93 -3.33 -3.33
C VAL A 266 15.55 -4.69 -3.03
N ASN A 267 15.92 -4.95 -1.76
CA ASN A 267 16.48 -6.24 -1.36
C ASN A 267 15.49 -7.41 -1.55
N ALA A 268 14.20 -7.16 -1.36
CA ALA A 268 13.17 -8.18 -1.56
C ALA A 268 12.92 -8.50 -3.04
N LEU A 269 13.10 -7.52 -3.93
CA LEU A 269 12.99 -7.70 -5.38
C LEU A 269 14.23 -8.35 -6.00
N ASP A 270 15.40 -8.15 -5.38
CA ASP A 270 16.67 -8.76 -5.82
C ASP A 270 17.44 -9.36 -4.62
N PRO A 271 16.96 -10.49 -4.07
CA PRO A 271 17.56 -11.10 -2.88
C PRO A 271 18.97 -11.65 -3.12
N ALA A 272 19.35 -11.95 -4.38
CA ALA A 272 20.68 -12.42 -4.71
C ALA A 272 21.76 -11.33 -4.54
N HIS A 273 21.37 -10.07 -4.68
CA HIS A 273 22.25 -8.91 -4.54
C HIS A 273 21.84 -8.01 -3.36
N ALA A 274 21.15 -8.58 -2.38
CA ALA A 274 20.71 -7.85 -1.21
C ALA A 274 21.88 -7.19 -0.46
N LYS A 275 21.71 -5.93 -0.07
CA LYS A 275 22.70 -5.14 0.66
C LYS A 275 22.21 -4.82 2.07
N GLN A 276 23.14 -4.57 2.99
CA GLN A 276 22.77 -4.03 4.28
C GLN A 276 22.06 -2.70 4.09
N VAL A 277 20.83 -2.59 4.60
CA VAL A 277 20.07 -1.34 4.61
C VAL A 277 20.63 -0.45 5.71
N PRO A 278 21.16 0.75 5.39
CA PRO A 278 21.66 1.68 6.40
C PRO A 278 20.51 2.15 7.31
N CYS A 279 20.78 2.33 8.60
CA CYS A 279 19.81 2.92 9.50
C CYS A 279 19.82 4.45 9.36
N VAL A 280 18.86 5.00 8.65
CA VAL A 280 18.66 6.44 8.51
C VAL A 280 17.57 6.88 9.48
N PRO A 281 17.88 7.79 10.45
CA PRO A 281 16.85 8.33 11.33
C PRO A 281 15.76 9.06 10.54
N ALA A 282 14.52 8.75 10.82
CA ALA A 282 13.37 9.33 10.12
C ALA A 282 12.27 9.74 11.12
N GLY A 283 11.61 10.86 10.85
CA GLY A 283 10.40 11.30 11.53
C GLY A 283 9.14 10.65 10.91
N PRO A 284 7.94 11.02 11.38
CA PRO A 284 6.70 10.36 10.97
C PRO A 284 6.44 10.33 9.47
N LEU A 285 6.87 11.34 8.72
CA LEU A 285 6.67 11.46 7.27
C LEU A 285 7.96 11.22 6.44
N GLY A 286 9.01 10.67 7.06
CA GLY A 286 10.28 10.37 6.41
C GLY A 286 11.46 11.21 6.94
N PRO A 287 12.65 11.11 6.32
CA PRO A 287 13.83 11.84 6.74
C PRO A 287 13.63 13.35 6.71
N GLY A 288 14.21 14.06 7.67
CA GLY A 288 14.11 15.52 7.79
C GLY A 288 12.78 16.03 8.37
N THR A 289 11.82 15.17 8.64
CA THR A 289 10.56 15.54 9.32
C THR A 289 10.63 15.35 10.85
N ALA A 290 11.83 15.24 11.43
CA ALA A 290 11.99 15.22 12.87
C ALA A 290 11.29 16.45 13.44
N ALA A 291 10.33 16.24 14.34
CA ALA A 291 9.61 17.30 15.02
C ALA A 291 10.64 18.29 15.57
N GLY A 292 10.57 19.53 15.11
CA GLY A 292 11.38 20.60 15.66
C GLY A 292 11.12 20.71 17.15
N ALA A 293 11.96 20.10 17.97
CA ALA A 293 12.13 20.52 19.34
C ALA A 293 12.79 21.89 19.28
N GLY A 294 11.95 22.91 19.13
CA GLY A 294 12.35 24.29 19.24
C GLY A 294 12.94 24.51 20.65
N THR A 295 14.25 24.42 20.76
CA THR A 295 14.96 25.09 21.84
C THR A 295 14.82 26.58 21.59
N VAL A 296 13.81 27.17 22.20
CA VAL A 296 13.79 28.62 22.44
C VAL A 296 14.97 28.91 23.31
N GLY A 297 16.10 29.31 22.69
CA GLY A 297 17.23 29.89 23.40
C GLY A 297 16.76 31.18 24.04
N ARG A 298 16.55 31.15 25.35
CA ARG A 298 16.54 32.36 26.17
C ARG A 298 17.97 32.87 26.20
N ASN A 299 18.24 33.85 25.37
CA ASN A 299 19.35 34.74 25.64
C ASN A 299 18.85 35.79 26.63
N GLY A 300 19.39 35.77 27.84
CA GLY A 300 19.32 36.83 28.83
C GLY A 300 20.20 38.02 28.46
#